data_312329e009e2541cd62539942edc1054
#
_entry.id   312329e009e2541cd62539942edc1054
#
_cell.length_a   1.000
_cell.length_b   1.000
_cell.length_c   1.000
_cell.angle_alpha   90.00
_cell.angle_beta   90.00
_cell.angle_gamma   90.00
#
_symmetry.space_group_name_H-M   'P 1'
#
loop_
_entity.id
_entity.type
_entity.pdbx_description
1 polymer ?
#
loop_
_entity_poly.entity_id
_entity_poly.type
_entity_poly.pdbx_seq_one_letter_code
_entity_poly.pdbx_strand_id
1 'polypeptide(L)'
;AINEKIIDEWKDKAGNRKTVVFCSTVVHAQDVCDEYRRSNVRAELVTGETPSEERKQILHDLEHGDIQVVVNVAVLTEGFDAPPVSCIVLTRPCSYKSTMVQMIGRGLRTIDPEEHPDVIKKDCVVLDFGTSVLTHGSLDEGVNLEGAEAQRSGEAPVKVCPSCQSEVPLSSRECPICGYEFGAEGKEALEDFVMTE
;
A
#
# COMPACT_ATOMS: atom_id res chain seq x y z
N ALA A 1 -17.50 -6.86 5.53
CA ALA A 1 -16.59 -5.94 6.23
C ALA A 1 -15.70 -5.16 5.25
N ILE A 2 -14.70 -4.40 5.74
CA ILE A 2 -13.86 -3.54 4.87
C ILE A 2 -12.99 -4.37 3.93
N ASN A 3 -12.39 -5.45 4.44
CA ASN A 3 -11.54 -6.31 3.62
C ASN A 3 -12.31 -6.97 2.46
N GLU A 4 -13.58 -7.33 2.66
CA GLU A 4 -14.45 -7.82 1.58
C GLU A 4 -14.59 -6.78 0.46
N LYS A 5 -14.79 -5.51 0.80
CA LYS A 5 -14.87 -4.43 -0.20
C LYS A 5 -13.57 -4.27 -1.00
N ILE A 6 -12.40 -4.43 -0.36
CA ILE A 6 -11.11 -4.40 -1.06
C ILE A 6 -11.06 -5.51 -2.11
N ILE A 7 -11.49 -6.72 -1.73
CA ILE A 7 -11.48 -7.87 -2.63
C ILE A 7 -12.50 -7.72 -3.76
N ASP A 8 -13.69 -7.20 -3.47
CA ASP A 8 -14.74 -6.98 -4.48
C ASP A 8 -14.30 -5.95 -5.53
N GLU A 9 -13.75 -4.81 -5.09
CA GLU A 9 -13.19 -3.79 -5.99
C GLU A 9 -12.00 -4.33 -6.79
N TRP A 10 -11.14 -5.13 -6.15
CA TRP A 10 -10.03 -5.76 -6.84
C TRP A 10 -10.50 -6.75 -7.90
N LYS A 11 -11.51 -7.59 -7.61
CA LYS A 11 -12.10 -8.54 -8.58
C LYS A 11 -12.70 -7.82 -9.77
N ASP A 12 -13.41 -6.72 -9.53
CA ASP A 12 -14.05 -5.93 -10.56
C ASP A 12 -13.03 -5.26 -11.50
N LYS A 13 -11.97 -4.67 -10.92
CA LYS A 13 -11.02 -3.82 -11.67
C LYS A 13 -9.73 -4.51 -12.09
N ALA A 14 -9.33 -5.55 -11.40
CA ALA A 14 -8.00 -6.14 -11.56
C ALA A 14 -7.92 -7.67 -11.41
N GLY A 15 -9.04 -8.38 -11.34
CA GLY A 15 -9.16 -9.79 -10.91
C GLY A 15 -8.23 -10.83 -11.55
N ASN A 16 -7.61 -10.55 -12.69
CA ASN A 16 -6.66 -11.46 -13.35
C ASN A 16 -5.20 -10.99 -13.25
N ARG A 17 -4.95 -9.87 -12.58
CA ARG A 17 -3.63 -9.23 -12.56
C ARG A 17 -2.78 -9.76 -11.42
N LYS A 18 -1.48 -9.94 -11.66
CA LYS A 18 -0.50 -10.09 -10.59
C LYS A 18 -0.51 -8.83 -9.75
N THR A 19 -0.69 -8.98 -8.45
CA THR A 19 -1.03 -7.88 -7.55
C THR A 19 -0.10 -7.84 -6.34
N VAL A 20 0.33 -6.65 -5.96
CA VAL A 20 1.00 -6.39 -4.68
C VAL A 20 0.12 -5.48 -3.82
N VAL A 21 -0.13 -5.91 -2.59
CA VAL A 21 -0.92 -5.18 -1.59
C VAL A 21 0.01 -4.65 -0.50
N PHE A 22 -0.06 -3.36 -0.23
CA PHE A 22 0.73 -2.70 0.82
C PHE A 22 -0.15 -2.39 2.03
N CYS A 23 0.16 -3.01 3.16
CA CYS A 23 -0.53 -2.82 4.44
C CYS A 23 0.35 -2.10 5.46
N SER A 24 -0.28 -1.51 6.49
CA SER A 24 0.43 -0.85 7.60
C SER A 24 0.88 -1.81 8.69
N THR A 25 0.06 -2.82 9.01
CA THR A 25 0.28 -3.73 10.13
C THR A 25 0.23 -5.18 9.68
N VAL A 26 0.93 -6.06 10.40
CA VAL A 26 0.94 -7.50 10.12
C VAL A 26 -0.44 -8.11 10.32
N VAL A 27 -1.16 -7.68 11.36
CA VAL A 27 -2.52 -8.17 11.65
C VAL A 27 -3.46 -7.87 10.48
N HIS A 28 -3.48 -6.62 10.02
CA HIS A 28 -4.32 -6.25 8.87
C HIS A 28 -3.89 -6.96 7.58
N ALA A 29 -2.60 -7.11 7.36
CA ALA A 29 -2.08 -7.83 6.20
C ALA A 29 -2.48 -9.31 6.22
N GLN A 30 -2.47 -9.95 7.39
CA GLN A 30 -2.95 -11.32 7.55
C GLN A 30 -4.44 -11.42 7.23
N ASP A 31 -5.27 -10.52 7.77
CA ASP A 31 -6.72 -10.50 7.51
C ASP A 31 -7.04 -10.31 6.02
N VAL A 32 -6.31 -9.41 5.35
CA VAL A 32 -6.46 -9.16 3.90
C VAL A 32 -6.02 -10.38 3.10
N CYS A 33 -4.89 -11.00 3.44
CA CYS A 33 -4.39 -12.20 2.79
C CYS A 33 -5.38 -13.37 2.91
N ASP A 34 -5.93 -13.57 4.11
CA ASP A 34 -6.91 -14.61 4.37
C ASP A 34 -8.22 -14.35 3.61
N GLU A 35 -8.62 -13.10 3.41
CA GLU A 35 -9.79 -12.76 2.62
C GLU A 35 -9.60 -13.05 1.14
N TYR A 36 -8.40 -12.78 0.58
CA TYR A 36 -8.05 -13.23 -0.77
C TYR A 36 -8.14 -14.75 -0.89
N ARG A 37 -7.57 -15.49 0.06
CA ARG A 37 -7.61 -16.97 0.08
C ARG A 37 -9.05 -17.52 0.20
N ARG A 38 -9.89 -16.94 1.06
CA ARG A 38 -11.33 -17.27 1.15
C ARG A 38 -12.06 -17.01 -0.15
N SER A 39 -11.63 -16.04 -0.91
CA SER A 39 -12.13 -15.70 -2.23
C SER A 39 -11.56 -16.57 -3.36
N ASN A 40 -10.87 -17.67 -3.01
CA ASN A 40 -10.23 -18.61 -3.93
C ASN A 40 -9.13 -17.98 -4.80
N VAL A 41 -8.45 -16.98 -4.27
CA VAL A 41 -7.30 -16.33 -4.89
C VAL A 41 -6.02 -16.85 -4.22
N ARG A 42 -5.01 -17.21 -5.01
CA ARG A 42 -3.70 -17.62 -4.48
C ARG A 42 -2.96 -16.40 -3.97
N ALA A 43 -2.93 -16.23 -2.66
CA ALA A 43 -2.34 -15.08 -1.99
C ALA A 43 -1.33 -15.53 -0.92
N GLU A 44 -0.19 -14.82 -0.85
CA GLU A 44 0.84 -15.03 0.16
C GLU A 44 1.17 -13.75 0.91
N LEU A 45 1.54 -13.92 2.19
CA LEU A 45 1.92 -12.83 3.07
C LEU A 45 3.44 -12.75 3.20
N VAL A 46 4.00 -11.55 3.03
CA VAL A 46 5.41 -11.26 3.25
C VAL A 46 5.55 -10.16 4.29
N THR A 47 6.27 -10.46 5.36
CA THR A 47 6.57 -9.52 6.46
C THR A 47 8.08 -9.42 6.71
N GLY A 48 8.48 -8.57 7.65
CA GLY A 48 9.87 -8.49 8.10
C GLY A 48 10.40 -9.80 8.70
N GLU A 49 9.51 -10.64 9.23
CA GLU A 49 9.84 -11.93 9.84
C GLU A 49 9.93 -13.08 8.82
N THR A 50 9.44 -12.89 7.59
CA THR A 50 9.51 -13.90 6.53
C THR A 50 10.97 -14.19 6.18
N PRO A 51 11.45 -15.44 6.29
CA PRO A 51 12.82 -15.82 5.95
C PRO A 51 13.19 -15.42 4.52
N SER A 52 14.46 -15.07 4.31
CA SER A 52 14.92 -14.54 3.02
C SER A 52 14.68 -15.52 1.86
N GLU A 53 14.90 -16.82 2.08
CA GLU A 53 14.71 -17.83 1.03
C GLU A 53 13.22 -18.06 0.72
N GLU A 54 12.38 -18.06 1.75
CA GLU A 54 10.92 -18.16 1.57
C GLU A 54 10.38 -16.93 0.83
N ARG A 55 10.87 -15.73 1.16
CA ARG A 55 10.51 -14.49 0.47
C ARG A 55 10.90 -14.56 -1.01
N LYS A 56 12.11 -15.02 -1.32
CA LYS A 56 12.54 -15.18 -2.71
C LYS A 56 11.65 -16.16 -3.47
N GLN A 57 11.25 -17.26 -2.83
CA GLN A 57 10.36 -18.25 -3.46
C GLN A 57 8.98 -17.64 -3.72
N ILE A 58 8.39 -16.95 -2.74
CA ILE A 58 7.10 -16.27 -2.92
C ILE A 58 7.16 -15.26 -4.08
N LEU A 59 8.22 -14.48 -4.17
CA LEU A 59 8.37 -13.50 -5.23
C LEU A 59 8.59 -14.13 -6.59
N HIS A 60 9.37 -15.21 -6.66
CA HIS A 60 9.52 -16.01 -7.87
C HIS A 60 8.18 -16.60 -8.33
N ASP A 61 7.37 -17.11 -7.39
CA ASP A 61 6.06 -17.69 -7.71
C ASP A 61 5.01 -16.61 -8.04
N LEU A 62 5.17 -15.39 -7.54
CA LEU A 62 4.41 -14.25 -8.02
C LEU A 62 4.76 -13.91 -9.46
N GLU A 63 6.04 -13.97 -9.82
CA GLU A 63 6.52 -13.60 -11.14
C GLU A 63 6.22 -14.68 -12.20
N HIS A 64 6.60 -15.93 -11.91
CA HIS A 64 6.58 -17.04 -12.87
C HIS A 64 5.57 -18.13 -12.55
N GLY A 65 5.06 -18.18 -11.33
CA GLY A 65 4.21 -19.25 -10.83
C GLY A 65 2.76 -18.86 -10.67
N ASP A 66 2.11 -19.56 -9.75
CA ASP A 66 0.66 -19.51 -9.54
C ASP A 66 0.19 -18.47 -8.51
N ILE A 67 1.09 -17.86 -7.74
CA ILE A 67 0.72 -16.82 -6.79
C ILE A 67 0.22 -15.62 -7.59
N GLN A 68 -0.98 -15.15 -7.26
CA GLN A 68 -1.62 -14.02 -7.91
C GLN A 68 -1.47 -12.74 -7.10
N VAL A 69 -1.50 -12.85 -5.78
CA VAL A 69 -1.47 -11.71 -4.87
C VAL A 69 -0.39 -11.90 -3.82
N VAL A 70 0.46 -10.90 -3.62
CA VAL A 70 1.35 -10.83 -2.47
C VAL A 70 0.94 -9.65 -1.60
N VAL A 71 0.59 -9.95 -0.35
CA VAL A 71 0.29 -8.94 0.67
C VAL A 71 1.55 -8.71 1.48
N ASN A 72 1.92 -7.44 1.71
CA ASN A 72 3.15 -7.15 2.43
C ASN A 72 3.02 -5.99 3.42
N VAL A 73 3.94 -5.98 4.40
CA VAL A 73 4.10 -4.90 5.37
C VAL A 73 5.53 -4.39 5.28
N ALA A 74 5.71 -3.20 4.71
CA ALA A 74 6.95 -2.42 4.63
C ALA A 74 8.18 -3.11 3.99
N VAL A 75 8.05 -4.33 3.45
CA VAL A 75 9.20 -5.13 2.99
C VAL A 75 9.46 -4.99 1.50
N LEU A 76 8.39 -4.77 0.72
CA LEU A 76 8.46 -4.71 -0.75
C LEU A 76 8.49 -3.27 -1.30
N THR A 77 8.77 -2.30 -0.45
CA THR A 77 8.97 -0.91 -0.89
C THR A 77 10.29 -0.74 -1.63
N GLU A 78 11.32 -1.52 -1.26
CA GLU A 78 12.64 -1.50 -1.88
C GLU A 78 13.13 -2.91 -2.25
N GLY A 79 14.00 -3.02 -3.25
CA GLY A 79 14.71 -4.26 -3.60
C GLY A 79 13.88 -5.38 -4.22
N PHE A 80 12.60 -5.14 -4.52
CA PHE A 80 11.70 -6.11 -5.15
C PHE A 80 11.56 -5.81 -6.64
N ASP A 81 11.69 -6.83 -7.46
CA ASP A 81 11.45 -6.77 -8.90
C ASP A 81 10.53 -7.93 -9.32
N ALA A 82 9.37 -7.62 -9.86
CA ALA A 82 8.48 -8.55 -10.53
C ALA A 82 7.72 -7.80 -11.65
N PRO A 83 8.30 -7.75 -12.84
CA PRO A 83 7.71 -7.03 -13.99
C PRO A 83 6.27 -7.41 -14.31
N PRO A 84 5.80 -8.68 -14.15
CA PRO A 84 4.41 -9.05 -14.37
C PRO A 84 3.38 -8.40 -13.46
N VAL A 85 3.79 -7.81 -12.33
CA VAL A 85 2.87 -7.10 -11.44
C VAL A 85 2.25 -5.91 -12.17
N SER A 86 0.93 -5.92 -12.30
CA SER A 86 0.14 -4.92 -13.01
C SER A 86 -1.07 -4.41 -12.21
N CYS A 87 -1.10 -4.71 -10.91
CA CYS A 87 -2.02 -4.10 -9.96
C CYS A 87 -1.31 -3.81 -8.64
N ILE A 88 -1.50 -2.60 -8.12
CA ILE A 88 -1.01 -2.16 -6.81
C ILE A 88 -2.21 -1.78 -5.97
N VAL A 89 -2.28 -2.35 -4.76
CA VAL A 89 -3.33 -2.04 -3.78
C VAL A 89 -2.69 -1.37 -2.57
N LEU A 90 -3.09 -0.15 -2.30
CA LEU A 90 -2.65 0.62 -1.13
C LEU A 90 -3.76 0.57 -0.08
N THR A 91 -3.56 -0.18 0.99
CA THR A 91 -4.49 -0.21 2.13
C THR A 91 -3.97 0.61 3.32
N ARG A 92 -2.86 1.31 3.10
CA ARG A 92 -2.24 2.20 4.08
C ARG A 92 -2.13 3.62 3.53
N PRO A 93 -2.31 4.63 4.38
CA PRO A 93 -1.92 5.99 4.01
C PRO A 93 -0.40 6.06 3.83
N CYS A 94 0.05 6.87 2.87
CA CYS A 94 1.46 7.18 2.69
C CYS A 94 1.75 8.54 3.31
N SER A 95 2.71 8.59 4.24
CA SER A 95 3.12 9.86 4.85
C SER A 95 3.86 10.76 3.85
N TYR A 96 4.50 10.16 2.84
CA TYR A 96 5.28 10.88 1.83
C TYR A 96 4.87 10.48 0.41
N LYS A 97 4.84 11.47 -0.49
CA LYS A 97 4.63 11.25 -1.93
C LYS A 97 5.68 10.30 -2.51
N SER A 98 6.93 10.40 -2.08
CA SER A 98 8.03 9.54 -2.53
C SER A 98 7.75 8.06 -2.24
N THR A 99 7.23 7.73 -1.04
CA THR A 99 6.87 6.36 -0.67
C THR A 99 5.72 5.84 -1.54
N MET A 100 4.69 6.66 -1.78
CA MET A 100 3.60 6.31 -2.69
C MET A 100 4.12 6.04 -4.11
N VAL A 101 4.98 6.92 -4.64
CA VAL A 101 5.59 6.77 -5.97
C VAL A 101 6.42 5.49 -6.06
N GLN A 102 7.20 5.16 -5.03
CA GLN A 102 7.99 3.93 -4.99
C GLN A 102 7.10 2.68 -5.01
N MET A 103 6.02 2.64 -4.23
CA MET A 103 5.09 1.52 -4.21
C MET A 103 4.37 1.35 -5.55
N ILE A 104 3.83 2.42 -6.12
CA ILE A 104 3.14 2.38 -7.42
C ILE A 104 4.13 2.05 -8.54
N GLY A 105 5.36 2.57 -8.46
CA GLY A 105 6.44 2.31 -9.42
C GLY A 105 6.76 0.82 -9.60
N ARG A 106 6.49 -0.01 -8.59
CA ARG A 106 6.64 -1.47 -8.71
C ARG A 106 5.69 -2.07 -9.75
N GLY A 107 4.47 -1.52 -9.84
CA GLY A 107 3.49 -1.93 -10.84
C GLY A 107 3.68 -1.30 -12.22
N LEU A 108 4.47 -0.24 -12.33
CA LEU A 108 4.71 0.46 -13.60
C LEU A 108 5.90 -0.07 -14.40
N ARG A 109 6.63 -1.06 -13.89
CA ARG A 109 7.76 -1.64 -14.61
C ARG A 109 7.31 -2.24 -15.93
N THR A 110 8.12 -2.06 -16.95
CA THR A 110 7.91 -2.67 -18.26
C THR A 110 8.28 -4.16 -18.22
N ILE A 111 7.66 -4.94 -19.08
CA ILE A 111 7.95 -6.36 -19.28
C ILE A 111 8.93 -6.50 -20.42
N ASP A 112 9.91 -7.37 -20.25
CA ASP A 112 10.71 -7.89 -21.36
C ASP A 112 9.95 -9.07 -21.99
N PRO A 113 9.57 -8.98 -23.28
CA PRO A 113 8.87 -10.06 -23.97
C PRO A 113 9.70 -11.34 -24.15
N GLU A 114 11.02 -11.27 -24.06
CA GLU A 114 11.91 -12.43 -24.13
C GLU A 114 11.89 -13.22 -22.81
N GLU A 115 11.81 -12.52 -21.68
CA GLU A 115 11.73 -13.14 -20.35
C GLU A 115 10.32 -13.61 -19.99
N HIS A 116 9.29 -12.89 -20.49
CA HIS A 116 7.88 -13.15 -20.18
C HIS A 116 7.01 -13.22 -21.44
N PRO A 117 7.21 -14.22 -22.33
CA PRO A 117 6.54 -14.28 -23.63
C PRO A 117 5.01 -14.41 -23.55
N ASP A 118 4.51 -14.98 -22.45
CA ASP A 118 3.06 -15.23 -22.24
C ASP A 118 2.35 -14.11 -21.48
N VAL A 119 3.06 -13.05 -21.07
CA VAL A 119 2.50 -11.98 -20.25
C VAL A 119 2.27 -10.72 -21.08
N ILE A 120 1.01 -10.32 -21.17
CA ILE A 120 0.63 -9.05 -21.81
C ILE A 120 0.31 -8.03 -20.72
N LYS A 121 1.20 -7.06 -20.53
CA LYS A 121 1.00 -5.94 -19.63
C LYS A 121 0.93 -4.63 -20.39
N LYS A 122 -0.23 -3.98 -20.36
CA LYS A 122 -0.47 -2.71 -21.10
C LYS A 122 -0.48 -1.50 -20.17
N ASP A 123 -0.86 -1.74 -18.89
CA ASP A 123 -1.06 -0.71 -17.88
C ASP A 123 -0.87 -1.29 -16.47
N CYS A 124 -1.01 -0.43 -15.47
CA CYS A 124 -1.08 -0.81 -14.06
C CYS A 124 -2.32 -0.21 -13.42
N VAL A 125 -3.13 -1.04 -12.79
CA VAL A 125 -4.27 -0.60 -11.97
C VAL A 125 -3.78 -0.25 -10.57
N VAL A 126 -4.16 0.92 -10.06
CA VAL A 126 -3.87 1.33 -8.68
C VAL A 126 -5.18 1.44 -7.93
N LEU A 127 -5.35 0.65 -6.88
CA LEU A 127 -6.48 0.72 -5.95
C LEU A 127 -6.00 1.32 -4.64
N ASP A 128 -6.40 2.55 -4.37
CA ASP A 128 -5.98 3.30 -3.19
C ASP A 128 -7.10 3.41 -2.16
N PHE A 129 -7.07 2.53 -1.17
CA PHE A 129 -7.95 2.57 0.02
C PHE A 129 -7.33 3.35 1.17
N GLY A 130 -6.06 3.74 1.05
CA GLY A 130 -5.30 4.49 2.05
C GLY A 130 -5.35 6.00 1.88
N THR A 131 -6.14 6.51 0.91
CA THR A 131 -6.24 7.95 0.60
C THR A 131 -4.92 8.64 0.20
N SER A 132 -3.92 7.86 -0.21
CA SER A 132 -2.59 8.39 -0.53
C SER A 132 -2.62 9.30 -1.76
N VAL A 133 -3.36 8.92 -2.80
CA VAL A 133 -3.55 9.73 -4.02
C VAL A 133 -4.32 11.03 -3.71
N LEU A 134 -5.34 10.97 -2.84
CA LEU A 134 -6.06 12.17 -2.40
C LEU A 134 -5.17 13.13 -1.60
N THR A 135 -4.21 12.58 -0.85
CA THR A 135 -3.31 13.39 0.00
C THR A 135 -2.16 14.00 -0.79
N HIS A 136 -1.59 13.26 -1.74
CA HIS A 136 -0.35 13.62 -2.43
C HIS A 136 -0.53 14.03 -3.89
N GLY A 137 -1.75 13.95 -4.41
CA GLY A 137 -2.05 14.17 -5.82
C GLY A 137 -1.72 12.98 -6.73
N SER A 138 -2.08 13.09 -8.00
CA SER A 138 -1.78 12.08 -9.01
C SER A 138 -0.29 11.99 -9.32
N LEU A 139 0.15 10.84 -9.85
CA LEU A 139 1.51 10.66 -10.37
C LEU A 139 1.80 11.52 -11.59
N ASP A 140 0.75 11.92 -12.34
CA ASP A 140 0.86 12.75 -13.55
C ASP A 140 1.06 14.24 -13.22
N GLU A 141 0.81 14.64 -11.98
CA GLU A 141 1.08 15.99 -11.54
C GLU A 141 2.59 16.17 -11.40
N GLY A 142 3.17 16.95 -12.31
CA GLY A 142 4.60 17.24 -12.37
C GLY A 142 5.14 17.67 -11.00
N VAL A 143 6.16 16.98 -10.53
CA VAL A 143 6.90 17.38 -9.32
C VAL A 143 7.63 18.68 -9.67
N ASN A 144 7.18 19.79 -9.14
CA ASN A 144 7.85 21.07 -9.28
C ASN A 144 9.10 21.06 -8.40
N LEU A 145 10.24 20.64 -8.99
CA LEU A 145 11.51 20.50 -8.28
C LEU A 145 12.08 21.84 -7.84
N GLU A 146 11.67 22.94 -8.49
CA GLU A 146 12.16 24.29 -8.18
C GLU A 146 11.49 24.90 -6.93
N GLY A 147 10.37 24.35 -6.45
CA GLY A 147 9.67 24.80 -5.24
C GLY A 147 9.90 23.94 -4.00
N ALA A 148 10.62 22.82 -4.11
CA ALA A 148 10.69 21.80 -3.06
C ALA A 148 11.71 22.07 -1.97
N GLU A 149 12.57 23.07 -2.08
CA GLU A 149 13.55 23.41 -1.03
C GLU A 149 12.93 24.01 0.24
N ALA A 150 11.65 24.39 0.22
CA ALA A 150 10.99 25.06 1.34
C ALA A 150 9.99 24.20 2.13
N GLN A 151 9.71 22.96 1.77
CA GLN A 151 8.74 22.13 2.50
C GLN A 151 9.31 20.82 3.04
N ARG A 152 10.00 20.98 4.18
CA ARG A 152 9.95 20.12 5.38
C ARG A 152 10.40 18.67 5.25
N SER A 153 11.60 18.45 5.70
CA SER A 153 12.11 17.26 6.39
C SER A 153 11.34 16.96 7.70
N GLY A 154 10.04 16.86 7.68
CA GLY A 154 9.22 16.49 8.84
C GLY A 154 8.30 15.35 8.45
N GLU A 155 8.35 14.25 9.18
CA GLU A 155 7.37 13.19 9.08
C GLU A 155 5.99 13.79 9.33
N ALA A 156 5.04 13.55 8.38
CA ALA A 156 3.67 13.97 8.63
C ALA A 156 3.19 13.26 9.91
N PRO A 157 2.67 13.99 10.91
CA PRO A 157 2.26 13.38 12.16
C PRO A 157 1.14 12.38 11.89
N VAL A 158 1.35 11.14 12.34
CA VAL A 158 0.41 10.04 12.23
C VAL A 158 -0.10 9.65 13.60
N LYS A 159 -1.29 9.05 13.66
CA LYS A 159 -1.86 8.40 14.84
C LYS A 159 -2.21 6.95 14.50
N VAL A 160 -2.18 6.09 15.51
CA VAL A 160 -2.58 4.69 15.38
C VAL A 160 -4.07 4.57 15.65
N CYS A 161 -4.79 3.93 14.73
CA CYS A 161 -6.20 3.64 14.93
C CYS A 161 -6.39 2.58 16.04
N PRO A 162 -7.18 2.84 17.10
CA PRO A 162 -7.35 1.88 18.18
C PRO A 162 -8.17 0.65 17.78
N SER A 163 -8.91 0.72 16.68
CA SER A 163 -9.75 -0.36 16.20
C SER A 163 -8.98 -1.35 15.30
N CYS A 164 -8.21 -0.84 14.33
CA CYS A 164 -7.52 -1.68 13.36
C CYS A 164 -5.99 -1.57 13.41
N GLN A 165 -5.45 -0.78 14.35
CA GLN A 165 -4.02 -0.54 14.56
C GLN A 165 -3.25 0.04 13.36
N SER A 166 -3.95 0.50 12.36
CA SER A 166 -3.32 1.16 11.20
C SER A 166 -2.87 2.57 11.55
N GLU A 167 -1.74 2.97 11.02
CA GLU A 167 -1.29 4.36 11.03
C GLU A 167 -2.13 5.18 10.07
N VAL A 168 -2.68 6.29 10.57
CA VAL A 168 -3.51 7.23 9.79
C VAL A 168 -3.04 8.66 10.06
N PRO A 169 -3.25 9.60 9.12
CA PRO A 169 -2.92 11.00 9.36
C PRO A 169 -3.54 11.52 10.65
N LEU A 170 -2.78 12.29 11.43
CA LEU A 170 -3.26 12.86 12.71
C LEU A 170 -4.55 13.66 12.54
N SER A 171 -4.72 14.31 11.38
CA SER A 171 -5.89 15.12 11.02
C SER A 171 -7.15 14.31 10.68
N SER A 172 -7.05 12.99 10.49
CA SER A 172 -8.18 12.14 10.12
C SER A 172 -9.24 12.15 11.23
N ARG A 173 -10.48 12.46 10.90
CA ARG A 173 -11.63 12.39 11.81
C ARG A 173 -12.22 10.98 11.88
N GLU A 174 -12.03 10.22 10.82
CA GLU A 174 -12.47 8.84 10.68
C GLU A 174 -11.30 8.03 10.13
N CYS A 175 -11.15 6.79 10.59
CA CYS A 175 -10.14 5.88 10.05
C CYS A 175 -10.52 5.46 8.61
N PRO A 176 -9.72 5.76 7.60
CA PRO A 176 -10.05 5.41 6.21
C PRO A 176 -10.06 3.89 5.97
N ILE A 177 -9.52 3.12 6.92
CA ILE A 177 -9.38 1.66 6.78
C ILE A 177 -10.53 0.91 7.43
N CYS A 178 -10.97 1.33 8.64
CA CYS A 178 -12.00 0.59 9.40
C CYS A 178 -13.24 1.42 9.76
N GLY A 179 -13.30 2.69 9.36
CA GLY A 179 -14.43 3.56 9.67
C GLY A 179 -14.52 3.97 11.15
N TYR A 180 -13.46 3.75 11.94
CA TYR A 180 -13.44 4.18 13.32
C TYR A 180 -13.42 5.71 13.40
N GLU A 181 -14.43 6.30 14.06
CA GLU A 181 -14.49 7.74 14.30
C GLU A 181 -13.58 8.11 15.48
N PHE A 182 -12.58 8.95 15.23
CA PHE A 182 -11.74 9.51 16.29
C PHE A 182 -12.53 10.63 16.98
N GLY A 183 -12.93 10.37 18.23
CA GLY A 183 -13.68 11.33 19.05
C GLY A 183 -12.93 12.65 19.27
N ALA A 184 -13.66 13.67 19.74
CA ALA A 184 -13.15 15.03 19.96
C ALA A 184 -12.08 15.18 21.06
N GLU A 185 -11.63 14.09 21.66
CA GLU A 185 -10.63 14.06 22.74
C GLU A 185 -9.22 14.50 22.30
N GLY A 186 -8.99 14.67 20.98
CA GLY A 186 -7.70 15.17 20.46
C GLY A 186 -7.47 16.67 20.60
N LYS A 187 -8.39 17.44 21.21
CA LYS A 187 -8.20 18.89 21.36
C LYS A 187 -7.38 19.30 22.58
N GLU A 188 -7.28 18.47 23.59
CA GLU A 188 -6.51 18.79 24.81
C GLU A 188 -4.98 18.64 24.65
N ALA A 189 -4.51 17.84 23.68
CA ALA A 189 -3.07 17.65 23.46
C ALA A 189 -2.38 18.77 22.66
N LEU A 190 -3.12 19.75 22.16
CA LEU A 190 -2.57 20.88 21.38
C LEU A 190 -2.38 22.16 22.21
N GLU A 191 -2.92 22.22 23.43
CA GLU A 191 -2.76 23.41 24.28
C GLU A 191 -1.47 23.42 25.10
N ASP A 192 -0.75 22.30 25.24
CA ASP A 192 0.51 22.22 25.99
C ASP A 192 1.76 22.56 25.16
N PHE A 193 1.61 22.92 23.88
CA PHE A 193 2.71 23.43 23.06
C PHE A 193 2.70 24.96 23.01
N VAL A 194 2.76 25.61 24.17
CA VAL A 194 3.08 27.04 24.27
C VAL A 194 4.61 27.17 24.22
N MET A 195 5.07 27.85 23.18
CA MET A 195 6.47 28.22 23.02
C MET A 195 6.94 29.02 24.24
N THR A 196 7.98 28.51 24.88
CA THR A 196 8.83 29.34 25.75
C THR A 196 9.91 29.95 24.87
N GLU A 197 10.04 31.27 25.00
CA GLU A 197 11.06 32.14 24.36
C GLU A 197 12.49 31.68 24.58
#